data_dbfec3a91808b77ff17e29e8190e1956
#
_entry.id   dbfec3a91808b77ff17e29e8190e1956
#
_cell.length_a   1.000
_cell.length_b   1.000
_cell.length_c   1.000
_cell.angle_alpha   90.00
_cell.angle_beta   90.00
_cell.angle_gamma   90.00
#
_symmetry.space_group_name_H-M   'P 1'
#
loop_
_entity.id
_entity.type
_entity.pdbx_description
1 polymer ?
#
loop_
_entity_poly.entity_id
_entity_poly.type
_entity_poly.pdbx_seq_one_letter_code
_entity_poly.pdbx_strand_id
1 'polypeptide(L)'
;MGVEVGQRVSIPSKEVGNGTVAFVGETEFAKGVWIGIVLDEQKGKNNGTIQGTTYFTCDTNYGMFVREQLVAPPSEPTGKNQLK
;
A
#
# COMPACT_ATOMS: atom_id res chain seq x y z
N MET A 1 -11.29 9.89 8.29
CA MET A 1 -10.97 9.52 7.59
C MET A 1 -9.74 9.07 7.52
N GLY A 2 -9.15 8.72 7.68
CA GLY A 2 -7.84 8.34 7.57
C GLY A 2 -7.65 6.90 7.27
N VAL A 3 -6.41 6.62 6.94
CA VAL A 3 -5.97 5.30 6.64
C VAL A 3 -5.21 4.80 7.86
N GLU A 4 -5.37 3.53 8.21
CA GLU A 4 -4.72 2.98 9.40
C GLU A 4 -3.90 1.76 9.05
N VAL A 5 -2.84 1.54 9.82
CA VAL A 5 -2.04 0.32 9.68
C VAL A 5 -2.93 -0.89 9.89
N GLY A 6 -2.78 -1.88 9.03
CA GLY A 6 -3.59 -3.10 9.06
C GLY A 6 -4.79 -3.07 8.15
N GLN A 7 -5.12 -1.90 7.61
CA GLN A 7 -6.30 -1.76 6.76
C GLN A 7 -6.03 -2.35 5.38
N ARG A 8 -7.03 -3.06 4.83
CA ARG A 8 -6.95 -3.55 3.46
C ARG A 8 -7.37 -2.44 2.51
N VAL A 9 -6.61 -2.27 1.45
CA VAL A 9 -6.82 -1.17 0.50
C VAL A 9 -6.48 -1.61 -0.90
N SER A 10 -6.81 -0.76 -1.86
CA SER A 10 -6.32 -0.91 -3.23
C SER A 10 -5.80 0.44 -3.71
N ILE A 11 -5.06 0.42 -4.79
CA ILE A 11 -4.53 1.64 -5.40
C ILE A 11 -4.84 1.57 -6.90
N PRO A 12 -6.09 1.86 -7.27
CA PRO A 12 -6.53 1.65 -8.66
C PRO A 12 -5.73 2.41 -9.69
N SER A 13 -5.30 3.63 -9.35
CA SER A 13 -4.58 4.44 -10.34
C SER A 13 -3.22 3.85 -10.69
N LYS A 14 -2.67 2.97 -9.86
CA LYS A 14 -1.38 2.36 -10.11
C LYS A 14 -1.51 0.94 -10.65
N GLU A 15 -2.72 0.39 -10.61
CA GLU A 15 -2.97 -0.94 -11.16
C GLU A 15 -2.11 -2.02 -10.50
N VAL A 16 -1.93 -1.91 -9.20
CA VAL A 16 -1.10 -2.87 -8.46
C VAL A 16 -1.93 -3.82 -7.60
N GLY A 17 -3.24 -3.69 -7.65
CA GLY A 17 -4.12 -4.59 -6.90
C GLY A 17 -4.28 -4.17 -5.45
N ASN A 18 -4.53 -5.14 -4.60
CA ASN A 18 -4.80 -4.91 -3.19
C ASN A 18 -3.55 -5.05 -2.35
N GLY A 19 -3.62 -4.51 -1.16
CA GLY A 19 -2.55 -4.66 -0.20
C GLY A 19 -3.03 -4.31 1.19
N THR A 20 -2.09 -4.31 2.12
CA THR A 20 -2.35 -4.01 3.51
C THR A 20 -1.49 -2.82 3.92
N VAL A 21 -2.09 -1.85 4.57
CA VAL A 21 -1.35 -0.70 5.05
C VAL A 21 -0.40 -1.14 6.15
N ALA A 22 0.88 -0.80 5.99
CA ALA A 22 1.91 -1.17 6.95
C ALA A 22 2.52 0.05 7.64
N PHE A 23 2.33 1.25 7.09
CA PHE A 23 2.93 2.45 7.65
C PHE A 23 2.07 3.65 7.29
N VAL A 24 1.86 4.55 8.24
CA VAL A 24 1.18 5.82 8.00
C VAL A 24 1.96 6.88 8.75
N GLY A 25 2.49 7.87 8.05
CA GLY A 25 3.22 8.93 8.74
C GLY A 25 4.15 9.68 7.83
N GLU A 26 4.94 10.54 8.43
CA GLU A 26 5.93 11.30 7.71
C GLU A 26 7.18 10.50 7.49
N THR A 27 7.88 10.80 6.43
CA THR A 27 9.10 10.08 6.08
C THR A 27 10.22 11.07 5.85
N GLU A 28 11.42 10.55 5.67
CA GLU A 28 12.58 11.40 5.43
C GLU A 28 12.80 11.66 3.95
N PHE A 29 12.12 10.94 3.07
CA PHE A 29 12.41 11.10 1.65
C PHE A 29 11.55 12.19 0.99
N ALA A 30 10.47 12.63 1.63
CA ALA A 30 9.65 13.71 1.08
C ALA A 30 8.71 14.20 2.16
N LYS A 31 8.29 15.45 2.05
CA LYS A 31 7.40 16.04 3.03
C LYS A 31 6.01 15.44 2.99
N GLY A 32 5.32 15.53 4.11
CA GLY A 32 3.92 15.16 4.21
C GLY A 32 3.74 13.73 4.64
N VAL A 33 2.49 13.33 4.73
CA VAL A 33 2.14 12.00 5.20
C VAL A 33 2.13 11.04 4.03
N TRP A 34 2.76 9.89 4.23
CA TRP A 34 2.82 8.84 3.24
C TRP A 34 2.17 7.59 3.79
N ILE A 35 1.61 6.79 2.90
CA ILE A 35 1.01 5.51 3.24
C ILE A 35 1.91 4.43 2.66
N GLY A 36 2.47 3.59 3.53
CA GLY A 36 3.28 2.47 3.11
C GLY A 36 2.41 1.23 3.05
N ILE A 37 2.47 0.51 1.95
CA ILE A 37 1.57 -0.60 1.68
C ILE A 37 2.37 -1.82 1.28
N VAL A 38 2.01 -2.98 1.85
CA VAL A 38 2.53 -4.25 1.40
C VAL A 38 1.47 -4.84 0.47
N LEU A 39 1.84 -4.98 -0.79
CA LEU A 39 0.92 -5.48 -1.80
C LEU A 39 0.78 -6.98 -1.73
N ASP A 40 -0.35 -7.50 -2.21
CA ASP A 40 -0.54 -8.96 -2.25
C ASP A 40 0.33 -9.59 -3.32
N GLU A 41 0.68 -8.83 -4.36
CA GLU A 41 1.50 -9.33 -5.46
C GLU A 41 2.75 -8.48 -5.62
N GLN A 42 3.74 -9.02 -6.28
CA GLN A 42 5.03 -8.36 -6.40
C GLN A 42 4.96 -7.27 -7.47
N LYS A 43 4.20 -6.25 -7.22
CA LYS A 43 3.99 -5.13 -8.15
C LYS A 43 4.38 -3.80 -7.54
N GLY A 44 5.11 -3.80 -6.44
CA GLY A 44 5.55 -2.59 -5.78
C GLY A 44 6.95 -2.18 -6.22
N LYS A 45 7.57 -1.33 -5.42
CA LYS A 45 8.84 -0.75 -5.78
C LYS A 45 9.95 -0.96 -4.78
N ASN A 46 9.63 -1.43 -3.57
CA ASN A 46 10.64 -1.52 -2.53
C ASN A 46 10.25 -2.61 -1.53
N ASN A 47 11.09 -2.76 -0.51
CA ASN A 47 10.82 -3.73 0.56
C ASN A 47 10.50 -3.03 1.88
N GLY A 48 10.11 -1.76 1.82
CA GLY A 48 9.81 -0.97 3.01
C GLY A 48 10.96 -0.09 3.47
N THR A 49 12.13 -0.21 2.85
CA THR A 49 13.30 0.59 3.18
C THR A 49 13.58 1.54 2.02
N ILE A 50 13.69 2.83 2.33
CA ILE A 50 13.98 3.85 1.35
C ILE A 50 15.22 4.61 1.82
N GLN A 51 16.26 4.63 1.00
CA GLN A 51 17.46 5.42 1.28
C GLN A 51 18.01 5.12 2.67
N GLY A 52 18.02 3.86 3.04
CA GLY A 52 18.62 3.44 4.30
C GLY A 52 17.71 3.50 5.50
N THR A 53 16.50 4.02 5.38
CA THR A 53 15.57 4.10 6.48
C THR A 53 14.46 3.07 6.28
N THR A 54 14.25 2.22 7.28
CA THR A 54 13.23 1.19 7.21
C THR A 54 11.95 1.69 7.86
N TYR A 55 10.88 1.79 7.07
CA TYR A 55 9.58 2.22 7.56
C TYR A 55 8.69 1.02 7.87
N PHE A 56 8.83 -0.05 7.13
CA PHE A 56 8.17 -1.33 7.38
C PHE A 56 9.00 -2.38 6.64
N THR A 57 8.64 -3.64 6.79
CA THR A 57 9.44 -4.72 6.20
C THR A 57 8.54 -5.64 5.40
N CYS A 58 8.95 -5.94 4.17
CA CYS A 58 8.26 -6.92 3.34
C CYS A 58 9.26 -7.44 2.31
N ASP A 59 8.83 -8.40 1.51
CA ASP A 59 9.68 -8.93 0.47
C ASP A 59 9.94 -7.87 -0.60
N THR A 60 11.01 -8.07 -1.34
CA THR A 60 11.42 -7.13 -2.38
C THR A 60 10.29 -6.92 -3.39
N ASN A 61 10.01 -5.66 -3.65
CA ASN A 61 9.01 -5.22 -4.63
C ASN A 61 7.57 -5.55 -4.25
N TYR A 62 7.33 -5.84 -2.97
CA TYR A 62 5.96 -5.94 -2.48
C TYR A 62 5.54 -4.64 -1.79
N GLY A 63 6.48 -3.72 -1.51
CA GLY A 63 6.19 -2.48 -0.81
C GLY A 63 6.05 -1.30 -1.74
N MET A 64 5.25 -0.32 -1.33
CA MET A 64 5.20 0.94 -2.04
C MET A 64 4.67 2.02 -1.12
N PHE A 65 4.99 3.27 -1.46
CA PHE A 65 4.47 4.42 -0.74
C PHE A 65 3.59 5.24 -1.68
N VAL A 66 2.44 5.65 -1.19
CA VAL A 66 1.53 6.50 -1.95
C VAL A 66 0.96 7.56 -1.03
N ARG A 67 0.42 8.60 -1.61
CA ARG A 67 -0.35 9.58 -0.86
C ARG A 67 -1.74 9.01 -0.56
N GLU A 68 -2.33 9.51 0.52
CA GLU A 68 -3.60 8.99 0.98
C GLU A 68 -4.70 9.08 -0.09
N GLN A 69 -4.69 10.12 -0.90
CA GLN A 69 -5.74 10.29 -1.88
C GLN A 69 -5.74 9.22 -2.97
N LEU A 70 -4.66 8.45 -3.09
CA LEU A 70 -4.64 7.35 -4.06
C LEU A 70 -5.18 6.05 -3.48
N VAL A 71 -5.41 6.00 -2.18
CA VAL A 71 -5.85 4.79 -1.51
C VAL A 71 -7.36 4.66 -1.65
N ALA A 72 -7.82 3.47 -1.97
CA ALA A 72 -9.23 3.19 -2.15
C ALA A 72 -9.58 1.90 -1.41
N PRO A 73 -10.87 1.60 -1.27
CA PRO A 73 -11.25 0.32 -0.66
C PRO A 73 -10.71 -0.84 -1.48
N PRO A 74 -10.50 -1.99 -0.86
CA PRO A 74 -9.95 -3.11 -1.61
C PRO A 74 -10.90 -3.55 -2.72
N SER A 75 -10.29 -4.02 -3.81
CA SER A 75 -11.05 -4.49 -4.93
C SER A 75 -11.40 -5.93 -4.66
N GLU A 76 -12.69 -6.26 -4.62
CA GLU A 76 -13.10 -7.60 -4.36
C GLU A 76 -13.13 -8.40 -5.61
N PRO A 77 -12.74 -9.61 -5.54
CA PRO A 77 -12.88 -10.42 -6.68
C PRO A 77 -14.32 -10.71 -6.73
N THR A 78 -14.97 -10.29 -7.50
CA THR A 78 -16.26 -10.36 -7.47
C THR A 78 -16.71 -11.58 -7.70
N GLY A 79 -16.67 -11.73 -7.76
CA GLY A 79 -17.08 -12.58 -7.80
C GLY A 79 -17.25 -13.18 -6.99
N LYS A 80 -17.08 -13.18 -6.67
CA LYS A 80 -17.19 -13.67 -5.88
C LYS A 80 -18.28 -13.78 -5.65
N ASN A 81 -18.43 -13.14 -6.39
CA ASN A 81 -19.27 -13.18 -6.41
C ASN A 81 -19.97 -13.64 -6.66
N GLN A 82 -19.93 -13.56 -7.01
CA GLN A 82 -20.54 -13.83 -7.37
C GLN A 82 -21.21 -14.52 -7.53
N LEU A 83 -21.45 -14.60 -7.52
CA LEU A 83 -22.06 -15.08 -7.78
C LEU A 83 -22.67 -15.48 -8.13
N LYS A 84 -22.80 -15.42 -8.24
CA LYS A 84 -23.36 -15.56 -8.70
C LYS A 84 -23.81 -15.98 -8.86
#